data_31f7125bed3fff52b1e25cddcee3037c
#
_entry.id   31f7125bed3fff52b1e25cddcee3037c
#
_cell.length_a   1.000
_cell.length_b   1.000
_cell.length_c   1.000
_cell.angle_alpha   90.00
_cell.angle_beta   90.00
_cell.angle_gamma   90.00
#
_symmetry.space_group_name_H-M   'P 1'
#
loop_
_entity.id
_entity.type
_entity.pdbx_description
1 polymer ?
#
loop_
_entity_poly.entity_id
_entity_poly.type
_entity_poly.pdbx_seq_one_letter_code
_entity_poly.pdbx_strand_id
1 'polypeptide(L)'
;MCLVGLFLQWDNVGAFHDDVYQPRVPIELIEELQDIDNPYPATPERIELGKQIFYGKGLCVTCHSKNGKGVKQPGHRPRDFTDQKWQEIRTDGEMMWVLRNGSPGTEMPVRIGKVINEEEGWSVIHFIRTLMDNE
;
A
#
# COMPACT_ATOMS: atom_id res chain seq x y z
N MET A 1 -53.85 -24.85 10.89
CA MET A 1 -52.94 -24.34 9.82
C MET A 1 -51.89 -23.49 10.49
N CYS A 2 -50.70 -24.05 10.70
CA CYS A 2 -49.56 -23.32 11.27
C CYS A 2 -48.74 -22.73 10.15
N LEU A 3 -48.69 -21.42 10.08
CA LEU A 3 -47.76 -20.68 9.20
C LEU A 3 -46.40 -20.71 9.86
N VAL A 4 -45.49 -21.51 9.29
CA VAL A 4 -44.07 -21.47 9.64
C VAL A 4 -43.47 -20.26 8.93
N GLY A 5 -43.23 -19.19 9.72
CA GLY A 5 -42.48 -18.05 9.22
C GLY A 5 -41.05 -18.44 8.94
N LEU A 6 -40.64 -18.41 7.66
CA LEU A 6 -39.26 -18.43 7.30
C LEU A 6 -38.61 -17.09 7.75
N PHE A 7 -37.95 -17.13 8.88
CA PHE A 7 -36.96 -16.10 9.19
C PHE A 7 -35.74 -16.34 8.28
N LEU A 8 -35.66 -15.57 7.21
CA LEU A 8 -34.43 -15.38 6.49
C LEU A 8 -33.44 -14.68 7.45
N GLN A 9 -32.62 -15.47 8.12
CA GLN A 9 -31.42 -14.94 8.75
C GLN A 9 -30.60 -14.30 7.64
N TRP A 10 -30.56 -12.99 7.66
CA TRP A 10 -29.51 -12.24 6.98
C TRP A 10 -28.25 -12.55 7.78
N ASP A 11 -27.54 -13.58 7.37
CA ASP A 11 -26.19 -13.80 7.85
C ASP A 11 -25.45 -12.50 7.62
N ASN A 12 -24.95 -11.92 8.71
CA ASN A 12 -24.03 -10.82 8.70
C ASN A 12 -23.04 -11.07 7.57
N VAL A 13 -23.15 -10.29 6.50
CA VAL A 13 -22.11 -10.16 5.50
C VAL A 13 -20.90 -9.75 6.30
N GLY A 14 -20.01 -10.70 6.51
CA GLY A 14 -18.93 -10.64 7.45
C GLY A 14 -18.22 -9.29 7.36
N ALA A 15 -17.90 -8.76 8.53
CA ALA A 15 -16.99 -7.66 8.65
C ALA A 15 -15.95 -7.79 7.55
N PHE A 16 -15.81 -6.77 6.70
CA PHE A 16 -14.74 -6.69 5.73
C PHE A 16 -13.46 -6.95 6.51
N HIS A 17 -13.00 -8.19 6.50
CA HIS A 17 -11.66 -8.48 6.92
C HIS A 17 -10.81 -7.65 5.96
N ASP A 18 -10.20 -6.66 6.51
CA ASP A 18 -9.29 -5.76 5.80
C ASP A 18 -8.13 -6.65 5.35
N ASP A 19 -8.39 -7.38 4.25
CA ASP A 19 -7.40 -8.28 3.71
C ASP A 19 -6.22 -7.42 3.28
N VAL A 20 -5.15 -7.48 4.05
CA VAL A 20 -3.94 -6.72 3.79
C VAL A 20 -3.35 -7.01 2.42
N TYR A 21 -3.75 -8.12 1.82
CA TYR A 21 -3.32 -8.52 0.48
C TYR A 21 -4.24 -7.99 -0.64
N GLN A 22 -5.41 -7.44 -0.31
CA GLN A 22 -6.23 -6.80 -1.34
C GLN A 22 -5.54 -5.58 -1.94
N PRO A 23 -5.61 -5.39 -3.28
CA PRO A 23 -5.14 -4.17 -3.92
C PRO A 23 -5.83 -2.93 -3.33
N ARG A 24 -5.09 -1.84 -3.22
CA ARG A 24 -5.64 -0.52 -2.86
C ARG A 24 -5.82 0.37 -4.08
N VAL A 25 -5.96 -0.26 -5.22
CA VAL A 25 -6.21 0.37 -6.52
C VAL A 25 -7.57 -0.07 -7.06
N PRO A 26 -8.24 0.73 -7.90
CA PRO A 26 -9.47 0.30 -8.55
C PRO A 26 -9.27 -1.01 -9.31
N ILE A 27 -10.24 -1.92 -9.19
CA ILE A 27 -10.12 -3.26 -9.76
C ILE A 27 -9.97 -3.23 -11.29
N GLU A 28 -10.59 -2.26 -11.92
CA GLU A 28 -10.52 -2.04 -13.38
C GLU A 28 -9.14 -1.59 -13.87
N LEU A 29 -8.27 -1.10 -12.98
CA LEU A 29 -6.91 -0.64 -13.31
C LEU A 29 -5.84 -1.67 -12.99
N ILE A 30 -6.16 -2.78 -12.33
CA ILE A 30 -5.16 -3.75 -11.85
C ILE A 30 -4.32 -4.28 -13.00
N GLU A 31 -4.94 -4.72 -14.08
CA GLU A 31 -4.25 -5.29 -15.24
C GLU A 31 -3.26 -4.29 -15.85
N GLU A 32 -3.70 -3.04 -16.07
CA GLU A 32 -2.83 -1.97 -16.57
C GLU A 32 -1.68 -1.67 -15.62
N LEU A 33 -1.94 -1.60 -14.32
CA LEU A 33 -0.94 -1.25 -13.31
C LEU A 33 0.09 -2.37 -13.08
N GLN A 34 -0.28 -3.62 -13.33
CA GLN A 34 0.63 -4.76 -13.21
C GLN A 34 1.72 -4.76 -14.30
N ASP A 35 1.43 -4.15 -15.43
CA ASP A 35 2.38 -4.03 -16.55
C ASP A 35 3.32 -2.81 -16.42
N ILE A 36 3.15 -2.00 -15.37
CA ILE A 36 3.98 -0.81 -15.15
C ILE A 36 5.17 -1.16 -14.26
N ASP A 37 6.34 -1.18 -14.85
CA ASP A 37 7.60 -1.30 -14.12
C ASP A 37 8.13 0.07 -13.69
N ASN A 38 9.01 0.05 -12.68
CA ASN A 38 9.75 1.25 -12.28
C ASN A 38 10.70 1.66 -13.44
N PRO A 39 10.54 2.88 -14.02
CA PRO A 39 11.32 3.30 -15.17
C PRO A 39 12.79 3.61 -14.84
N TYR A 40 13.14 3.61 -13.57
CA TYR A 40 14.48 3.90 -13.10
C TYR A 40 15.15 2.65 -12.52
N PRO A 41 16.46 2.44 -12.76
CA PRO A 41 17.16 1.31 -12.16
C PRO A 41 17.32 1.47 -10.63
N ALA A 42 17.31 0.35 -9.91
CA ALA A 42 17.51 0.31 -8.47
C ALA A 42 19.00 0.47 -8.09
N THR A 43 19.59 1.63 -8.38
CA THR A 43 20.96 1.92 -7.98
C THR A 43 21.05 2.23 -6.48
N PRO A 44 22.22 2.01 -5.84
CA PRO A 44 22.43 2.36 -4.43
C PRO A 44 22.07 3.82 -4.13
N GLU A 45 22.42 4.74 -5.03
CA GLU A 45 22.14 6.18 -4.88
C GLU A 45 20.64 6.46 -4.91
N ARG A 46 19.90 5.79 -5.79
CA ARG A 46 18.44 5.95 -5.91
C ARG A 46 17.70 5.34 -4.72
N ILE A 47 18.17 4.20 -4.25
CA ILE A 47 17.65 3.57 -3.02
C ILE A 47 17.88 4.50 -1.80
N GLU A 48 19.07 5.07 -1.68
CA GLU A 48 19.39 6.02 -0.60
C GLU A 48 18.56 7.29 -0.70
N LEU A 49 18.32 7.83 -1.91
CA LEU A 49 17.39 8.93 -2.11
C LEU A 49 15.98 8.57 -1.64
N GLY A 50 15.49 7.40 -2.02
CA GLY A 50 14.17 6.90 -1.57
C GLY A 50 14.08 6.79 -0.06
N LYS A 51 15.13 6.29 0.58
CA LYS A 51 15.25 6.22 2.04
C LYS A 51 15.19 7.60 2.69
N GLN A 52 15.94 8.57 2.20
CA GLN A 52 15.93 9.95 2.71
C GLN A 52 14.54 10.58 2.58
N ILE A 53 13.84 10.33 1.48
CA ILE A 53 12.48 10.81 1.26
C ILE A 53 11.51 10.13 2.21
N PHE A 54 11.61 8.81 2.39
CA PHE A 54 10.76 8.02 3.27
C PHE A 54 10.81 8.53 4.72
N TYR A 55 12.01 8.81 5.23
CA TYR A 55 12.22 9.30 6.59
C TYR A 55 12.07 10.82 6.74
N GLY A 56 12.17 11.56 5.64
CA GLY A 56 12.16 13.02 5.61
C GLY A 56 10.87 13.59 5.01
N LYS A 57 11.01 14.37 3.94
CA LYS A 57 9.92 15.17 3.36
C LYS A 57 8.72 14.34 2.87
N GLY A 58 8.91 13.06 2.56
CA GLY A 58 7.83 12.15 2.17
C GLY A 58 6.87 11.83 3.31
N LEU A 59 7.31 11.98 4.57
CA LEU A 59 6.54 11.70 5.80
C LEU A 59 6.00 10.26 5.88
N CYS A 60 6.58 9.33 5.12
CA CYS A 60 6.12 7.94 5.07
C CYS A 60 6.29 7.24 6.42
N VAL A 61 7.40 7.52 7.10
CA VAL A 61 7.75 6.96 8.41
C VAL A 61 6.69 7.22 9.49
N THR A 62 5.91 8.30 9.36
CA THR A 62 4.88 8.67 10.32
C THR A 62 3.83 7.58 10.49
N CYS A 63 3.42 6.95 9.41
CA CYS A 63 2.44 5.86 9.41
C CYS A 63 3.10 4.48 9.23
N HIS A 64 4.14 4.39 8.39
CA HIS A 64 4.78 3.12 8.07
C HIS A 64 5.88 2.70 9.03
N SER A 65 6.19 3.53 10.05
CA SER A 65 7.23 3.28 11.06
C SER A 65 8.65 3.20 10.49
N LYS A 66 9.65 3.29 11.35
CA LYS A 66 11.07 3.24 10.95
C LYS A 66 11.48 1.91 10.35
N ASN A 67 10.84 0.83 10.77
CA ASN A 67 11.11 -0.54 10.30
C ASN A 67 10.19 -0.98 9.15
N GLY A 68 9.30 -0.14 8.67
CA GLY A 68 8.36 -0.45 7.60
C GLY A 68 7.15 -1.30 8.01
N LYS A 69 7.05 -1.72 9.27
CA LYS A 69 5.97 -2.61 9.74
C LYS A 69 4.63 -1.90 9.99
N GLY A 70 4.64 -0.58 9.90
CA GLY A 70 3.46 0.23 10.16
C GLY A 70 3.17 0.46 11.65
N VAL A 71 2.46 1.56 11.92
CA VAL A 71 1.99 1.86 13.28
C VAL A 71 0.79 0.98 13.61
N LYS A 72 0.74 0.50 14.85
CA LYS A 72 -0.38 -0.31 15.35
C LYS A 72 -1.30 0.58 16.19
N GLN A 73 -2.25 1.23 15.52
CA GLN A 73 -3.24 2.09 16.16
C GLN A 73 -4.65 1.69 15.70
N PRO A 74 -5.68 1.79 16.56
CA PRO A 74 -7.07 1.57 16.16
C PRO A 74 -7.45 2.47 14.98
N GLY A 75 -8.03 1.90 13.92
CA GLY A 75 -8.44 2.61 12.71
C GLY A 75 -7.31 2.89 11.71
N HIS A 76 -6.05 2.67 12.06
CA HIS A 76 -4.91 2.80 11.16
C HIS A 76 -4.32 1.43 10.82
N ARG A 77 -4.30 1.09 9.55
CA ARG A 77 -3.73 -0.17 9.04
C ARG A 77 -2.82 0.09 7.85
N PRO A 78 -1.69 0.79 8.06
CA PRO A 78 -0.70 0.94 7.01
C PRO A 78 -0.14 -0.43 6.63
N ARG A 79 0.24 -0.58 5.37
CA ARG A 79 0.87 -1.81 4.89
C ARG A 79 2.17 -2.07 5.62
N ASP A 80 2.38 -3.35 5.95
CA ASP A 80 3.65 -3.86 6.43
C ASP A 80 4.54 -4.10 5.22
N PHE A 81 5.57 -3.29 5.06
CA PHE A 81 6.50 -3.37 3.93
C PHE A 81 7.55 -4.47 4.11
N THR A 82 7.59 -5.11 5.28
CA THR A 82 8.48 -6.26 5.52
C THR A 82 7.83 -7.59 5.14
N ASP A 83 6.51 -7.61 4.95
CA ASP A 83 5.76 -8.79 4.57
C ASP A 83 6.15 -9.25 3.15
N GLN A 84 6.83 -10.41 3.08
CA GLN A 84 7.31 -10.98 1.84
C GLN A 84 6.17 -11.22 0.84
N LYS A 85 5.06 -11.82 1.28
CA LYS A 85 3.93 -12.12 0.40
C LYS A 85 3.31 -10.84 -0.18
N TRP A 86 3.17 -9.80 0.64
CA TRP A 86 2.69 -8.51 0.15
C TRP A 86 3.65 -7.91 -0.88
N GLN A 87 4.95 -7.96 -0.64
CA GLN A 87 5.99 -7.49 -1.56
C GLN A 87 5.97 -8.21 -2.90
N GLU A 88 5.72 -9.52 -2.89
CA GLU A 88 5.69 -10.35 -4.10
C GLU A 88 4.43 -10.09 -4.96
N ILE A 89 3.29 -9.83 -4.33
CA ILE A 89 2.03 -9.67 -5.05
C ILE A 89 1.72 -8.23 -5.44
N ARG A 90 2.37 -7.21 -4.83
CA ARG A 90 2.19 -5.80 -5.20
C ARG A 90 3.21 -5.38 -6.24
N THR A 91 2.71 -4.82 -7.34
CA THR A 91 3.58 -4.29 -8.39
C THR A 91 4.02 -2.85 -8.08
N ASP A 92 5.09 -2.42 -8.73
CA ASP A 92 5.57 -1.04 -8.60
C ASP A 92 4.55 -0.04 -9.15
N GLY A 93 3.85 -0.41 -10.22
CA GLY A 93 2.75 0.39 -10.78
C GLY A 93 1.60 0.59 -9.79
N GLU A 94 1.18 -0.46 -9.08
CA GLU A 94 0.15 -0.35 -8.04
C GLU A 94 0.61 0.57 -6.90
N MET A 95 1.87 0.44 -6.46
CA MET A 95 2.43 1.31 -5.42
C MET A 95 2.49 2.77 -5.88
N MET A 96 2.90 3.01 -7.12
CA MET A 96 2.96 4.35 -7.68
C MET A 96 1.57 4.97 -7.83
N TRP A 97 0.57 4.18 -8.21
CA TRP A 97 -0.81 4.65 -8.25
C TRP A 97 -1.27 5.14 -6.87
N VAL A 98 -0.96 4.42 -5.81
CA VAL A 98 -1.30 4.82 -4.42
C VAL A 98 -0.56 6.11 -4.03
N LEU A 99 0.69 6.29 -4.42
CA LEU A 99 1.41 7.54 -4.18
C LEU A 99 0.77 8.74 -4.91
N ARG A 100 0.23 8.52 -6.11
CA ARG A 100 -0.46 9.56 -6.91
C ARG A 100 -1.86 9.88 -6.40
N ASN A 101 -2.60 8.90 -5.92
CA ASN A 101 -4.03 9.02 -5.66
C ASN A 101 -4.41 8.89 -4.19
N GLY A 102 -3.45 8.48 -3.35
CA GLY A 102 -3.76 8.03 -2.00
C GLY A 102 -4.44 6.65 -2.02
N SER A 103 -4.93 6.22 -0.87
CA SER A 103 -5.72 4.99 -0.75
C SER A 103 -7.10 5.35 -0.21
N PRO A 104 -8.11 5.52 -1.08
CA PRO A 104 -9.46 5.93 -0.68
C PRO A 104 -10.02 5.02 0.43
N GLY A 105 -10.66 5.62 1.42
CA GLY A 105 -11.18 4.92 2.59
C GLY A 105 -10.13 4.58 3.65
N THR A 106 -8.91 5.05 3.51
CA THR A 106 -7.81 4.91 4.48
C THR A 106 -7.15 6.25 4.78
N GLU A 107 -6.23 6.25 5.74
CA GLU A 107 -5.44 7.44 6.11
C GLU A 107 -4.26 7.71 5.15
N MET A 108 -4.02 6.86 4.14
CA MET A 108 -2.93 7.07 3.18
C MET A 108 -3.26 8.21 2.20
N PRO A 109 -2.61 9.38 2.32
CA PRO A 109 -2.91 10.53 1.49
C PRO A 109 -2.14 10.49 0.16
N VAL A 110 -2.55 11.36 -0.77
CA VAL A 110 -1.79 11.68 -1.98
C VAL A 110 -0.41 12.23 -1.61
N ARG A 111 0.65 11.72 -2.24
CA ARG A 111 2.03 12.17 -2.02
C ARG A 111 2.60 12.89 -3.25
N ILE A 112 2.40 12.32 -4.44
CA ILE A 112 2.88 12.92 -5.69
C ILE A 112 2.16 14.24 -5.97
N GLY A 113 2.94 15.27 -6.28
CA GLY A 113 2.44 16.63 -6.53
C GLY A 113 2.04 17.41 -5.27
N LYS A 114 2.17 16.80 -4.07
CA LYS A 114 1.95 17.46 -2.77
C LYS A 114 3.24 17.67 -2.01
N VAL A 115 4.02 16.62 -1.82
CA VAL A 115 5.27 16.69 -1.03
C VAL A 115 6.46 16.08 -1.76
N ILE A 116 6.22 15.22 -2.75
CA ILE A 116 7.25 14.60 -3.60
C ILE A 116 6.84 14.65 -5.07
N ASN A 117 7.81 14.54 -5.96
CA ASN A 117 7.57 14.42 -7.41
C ASN A 117 7.58 12.95 -7.85
N GLU A 118 7.33 12.71 -9.15
CA GLU A 118 7.26 11.36 -9.76
C GLU A 118 8.57 10.57 -9.57
N GLU A 119 9.72 11.16 -9.90
CA GLU A 119 11.01 10.48 -9.77
C GLU A 119 11.33 10.10 -8.32
N GLU A 120 10.99 10.98 -7.40
CA GLU A 120 11.12 10.73 -5.96
C GLU A 120 10.19 9.59 -5.50
N GLY A 121 8.99 9.53 -6.03
CA GLY A 121 8.05 8.42 -5.76
C GLY A 121 8.62 7.07 -6.20
N TRP A 122 9.19 7.00 -7.39
CA TRP A 122 9.87 5.80 -7.87
C TRP A 122 11.09 5.41 -7.02
N SER A 123 11.83 6.39 -6.53
CA SER A 123 12.94 6.16 -5.60
C SER A 123 12.48 5.61 -4.26
N VAL A 124 11.36 6.12 -3.73
CA VAL A 124 10.74 5.59 -2.50
C VAL A 124 10.30 4.14 -2.68
N ILE A 125 9.75 3.77 -3.84
CA ILE A 125 9.36 2.39 -4.14
C ILE A 125 10.59 1.47 -4.11
N HIS A 126 11.71 1.87 -4.71
CA HIS A 126 12.96 1.09 -4.61
C HIS A 126 13.41 0.89 -3.16
N PHE A 127 13.33 1.93 -2.34
CA PHE A 127 13.64 1.78 -0.90
C PHE A 127 12.67 0.83 -0.21
N ILE A 128 11.36 0.93 -0.45
CA ILE A 128 10.35 0.03 0.13
C ILE A 128 10.66 -1.43 -0.23
N ARG A 129 11.13 -1.72 -1.45
CA ARG A 129 11.53 -3.07 -1.87
C ARG A 129 12.68 -3.63 -1.03
N THR A 130 13.54 -2.79 -0.47
CA THR A 130 14.63 -3.23 0.40
C THR A 130 14.18 -3.59 1.82
N LEU A 131 12.95 -3.28 2.21
CA LEU A 131 12.42 -3.55 3.54
C LEU A 131 11.87 -4.97 3.70
N MET A 132 11.74 -5.74 2.62
CA MET A 132 11.25 -7.11 2.65
C MET A 132 12.13 -7.97 3.57
N ASP A 133 11.51 -8.65 4.55
CA ASP A 133 12.21 -9.62 5.39
C ASP A 133 12.57 -10.84 4.53
N ASN A 134 13.85 -11.08 4.35
CA ASN A 134 14.39 -12.28 3.70
C ASN A 134 14.70 -13.30 4.80
N GLU A 135 13.66 -14.00 5.29
CA GLU A 135 13.82 -15.19 6.14
C GLU A 135 13.88 -16.47 5.32
#